data_aa7dbcca081d52d0410bf0cf343173af
#
_entry.id   aa7dbcca081d52d0410bf0cf343173af
#
_cell.length_a   1.000
_cell.length_b   1.000
_cell.length_c   1.000
_cell.angle_alpha   90.00
_cell.angle_beta   90.00
_cell.angle_gamma   90.00
#
_symmetry.space_group_name_H-M   'P 1'
#
loop_
_entity.id
_entity.type
_entity.pdbx_description
1 polymer ?
#
loop_
_entity_poly.entity_id
_entity_poly.type
_entity_poly.pdbx_seq_one_letter_code
_entity_poly.pdbx_strand_id
1 'polypeptide(L)'
;MGTAAGKTELDRCVAEAVLGIDTLWGGDVMNPSGTGRFIADSWFSDEPLPISYAHPTAARLRSSGGVGAGRPDRAAIEAYLSAVDVRGAIRGMAEESKKVGRRRRSYLAGMAACFEVMWDLAMELLDKGEAVPYKRCVAASTGAEPAPCHPKLRREKVAALLGEAGHVSRGEEGLLKAVDAWRRERLAPMKSIEALSAAFIARYDALAGRNLAPLLPPVLRAVPRANIRFLPIKDAWFSGSMNYLGRARDAGGAPEYEATYEINASLEISLPEFEQLISHEVVPGHVTTFAYLQNLFTRGKAGFEASVLTMNTRGAALFEGLANNAILIAHGATEVEQLPNTDLQIGVWLALLQDDAKNQSSWLTWGQGLAQPEVARVLRRDFLVSEERAQKLSGAWGRHPLLGRMYLPAYRAGTELVAELRRKYPAKKVLPALYGCRGLVDLTTIEAAIS
;
A
#
# COMPACT_ATOMS: atom_id res chain seq x y z
N MET A 1 -27.11 20.53 -7.30
CA MET A 1 -27.20 20.20 -5.88
C MET A 1 -27.96 18.88 -5.76
N GLY A 2 -27.25 17.75 -5.72
CA GLY A 2 -27.86 16.46 -5.42
C GLY A 2 -28.04 16.37 -3.91
N THR A 3 -29.27 16.14 -3.46
CA THR A 3 -29.58 15.82 -2.07
C THR A 3 -28.71 14.63 -1.66
N ALA A 4 -27.92 14.77 -0.60
CA ALA A 4 -27.22 13.67 0.03
C ALA A 4 -28.30 12.62 0.42
N ALA A 5 -28.32 11.52 -0.31
CA ALA A 5 -29.09 10.36 0.11
C ALA A 5 -28.51 9.93 1.46
N GLY A 6 -29.31 9.88 2.52
CA GLY A 6 -28.88 9.47 3.84
C GLY A 6 -28.14 8.13 3.77
N LYS A 7 -27.17 7.92 4.67
CA LYS A 7 -26.40 6.67 4.74
C LYS A 7 -27.33 5.46 4.76
N THR A 8 -27.07 4.50 3.88
CA THR A 8 -27.73 3.19 3.96
C THR A 8 -27.19 2.43 5.18
N GLU A 9 -27.90 1.40 5.62
CA GLU A 9 -27.44 0.53 6.70
C GLU A 9 -26.07 -0.11 6.36
N LEU A 10 -25.85 -0.48 5.09
CA LEU A 10 -24.56 -0.94 4.61
C LEU A 10 -23.47 0.13 4.79
N ASP A 11 -23.73 1.38 4.39
CA ASP A 11 -22.76 2.46 4.49
C ASP A 11 -22.38 2.72 5.96
N ARG A 12 -23.37 2.65 6.87
CA ARG A 12 -23.14 2.75 8.31
C ARG A 12 -22.26 1.60 8.81
N CYS A 13 -22.58 0.35 8.47
CA CYS A 13 -21.78 -0.80 8.87
C CYS A 13 -20.36 -0.75 8.32
N VAL A 14 -20.16 -0.31 7.07
CA VAL A 14 -18.83 -0.12 6.48
C VAL A 14 -18.03 0.91 7.29
N ALA A 15 -18.61 2.09 7.57
CA ALA A 15 -17.93 3.14 8.32
C ALA A 15 -17.53 2.67 9.74
N GLU A 16 -18.48 2.05 10.45
CA GLU A 16 -18.26 1.53 11.81
C GLU A 16 -17.21 0.39 11.83
N ALA A 17 -17.24 -0.50 10.86
CA ALA A 17 -16.27 -1.61 10.79
C ALA A 17 -14.85 -1.10 10.48
N VAL A 18 -14.69 -0.28 9.44
CA VAL A 18 -13.38 0.24 9.01
C VAL A 18 -12.73 1.04 10.14
N LEU A 19 -13.44 2.06 10.66
CA LEU A 19 -12.88 2.92 11.70
C LEU A 19 -12.86 2.28 13.08
N GLY A 20 -13.69 1.25 13.30
CA GLY A 20 -13.61 0.44 14.51
C GLY A 20 -12.35 -0.40 14.58
N ILE A 21 -12.00 -1.08 13.50
CA ILE A 21 -10.74 -1.84 13.40
C ILE A 21 -9.54 -0.89 13.44
N ASP A 22 -9.60 0.24 12.73
CA ASP A 22 -8.54 1.25 12.75
C ASP A 22 -8.28 1.78 14.17
N THR A 23 -9.34 2.14 14.89
CA THR A 23 -9.24 2.58 16.29
C THR A 23 -8.65 1.49 17.19
N LEU A 24 -9.08 0.24 17.05
CA LEU A 24 -8.58 -0.89 17.83
C LEU A 24 -7.07 -1.09 17.66
N TRP A 25 -6.55 -0.85 16.46
CA TRP A 25 -5.13 -0.92 16.16
C TRP A 25 -4.37 0.41 16.38
N GLY A 26 -5.04 1.44 16.88
CA GLY A 26 -4.42 2.72 17.27
C GLY A 26 -4.18 3.70 16.12
N GLY A 27 -4.90 3.56 15.00
CA GLY A 27 -4.82 4.49 13.87
C GLY A 27 -5.51 5.83 14.12
N ASP A 28 -5.17 6.84 13.31
CA ASP A 28 -5.87 8.12 13.24
C ASP A 28 -6.00 8.59 11.79
N VAL A 29 -7.12 8.30 11.16
CA VAL A 29 -7.45 8.67 9.78
C VAL A 29 -7.46 10.17 9.53
N MET A 30 -7.58 10.98 10.57
CA MET A 30 -7.57 12.45 10.50
C MET A 30 -6.18 13.05 10.63
N ASN A 31 -5.19 12.27 11.01
CA ASN A 31 -3.80 12.71 11.13
C ASN A 31 -3.07 12.59 9.78
N PRO A 32 -2.74 13.70 9.11
CA PRO A 32 -2.06 13.65 7.81
C PRO A 32 -0.62 13.12 7.88
N SER A 33 0.02 13.08 9.06
CA SER A 33 1.38 12.54 9.21
C SER A 33 1.47 11.04 8.94
N GLY A 34 0.36 10.32 8.94
CA GLY A 34 0.30 8.90 8.67
C GLY A 34 0.85 7.98 9.75
N THR A 35 1.44 8.54 10.82
CA THR A 35 1.95 7.75 11.93
C THR A 35 0.81 7.01 12.63
N GLY A 36 0.97 5.68 12.78
CA GLY A 36 0.00 4.83 13.45
C GLY A 36 -1.17 4.36 12.58
N ARG A 37 -1.25 4.77 11.31
CA ARG A 37 -2.30 4.31 10.40
C ARG A 37 -1.94 2.97 9.78
N PHE A 38 -2.57 1.91 10.28
CA PHE A 38 -2.36 0.57 9.76
C PHE A 38 -3.57 -0.02 9.05
N ILE A 39 -4.76 0.60 9.20
CA ILE A 39 -6.01 0.07 8.65
C ILE A 39 -6.69 1.10 7.75
N ALA A 40 -7.17 2.23 8.30
CA ALA A 40 -7.79 3.28 7.52
C ALA A 40 -6.75 4.33 7.17
N ASP A 41 -6.63 4.61 5.88
CA ASP A 41 -5.83 5.69 5.35
C ASP A 41 -6.71 6.59 4.49
N SER A 42 -6.70 7.90 4.74
CA SER A 42 -7.51 8.89 4.03
C SER A 42 -9.02 8.66 4.10
N TRP A 43 -9.74 9.64 4.56
CA TRP A 43 -11.19 9.63 4.64
C TRP A 43 -11.75 10.69 3.67
N PHE A 44 -12.49 10.27 2.63
CA PHE A 44 -12.97 11.18 1.57
C PHE A 44 -14.36 11.75 1.84
N SER A 45 -15.10 11.16 2.78
CA SER A 45 -16.47 11.59 3.10
C SER A 45 -16.47 12.86 3.94
N ASP A 46 -17.39 13.78 3.63
CA ASP A 46 -17.66 14.98 4.43
C ASP A 46 -18.64 14.69 5.58
N GLU A 47 -19.17 13.49 5.64
CA GLU A 47 -20.09 13.08 6.70
C GLU A 47 -19.39 12.94 8.06
N PRO A 48 -20.16 13.06 9.18
CA PRO A 48 -19.64 12.83 10.51
C PRO A 48 -19.00 11.44 10.65
N LEU A 49 -17.91 11.39 11.38
CA LEU A 49 -17.23 10.13 11.70
C LEU A 49 -18.16 9.23 12.54
N PRO A 50 -18.12 7.91 12.33
CA PRO A 50 -18.98 6.95 13.03
C PRO A 50 -18.64 6.88 14.52
N ILE A 51 -19.56 6.29 15.31
CA ILE A 51 -19.39 6.16 16.76
C ILE A 51 -18.16 5.33 17.13
N SER A 52 -17.78 4.36 16.32
CA SER A 52 -16.57 3.55 16.51
C SER A 52 -15.28 4.37 16.50
N TYR A 53 -15.31 5.56 15.91
CA TYR A 53 -14.20 6.51 15.91
C TYR A 53 -14.46 7.70 16.89
N ALA A 54 -15.69 8.22 16.94
CA ALA A 54 -16.02 9.43 17.66
C ALA A 54 -16.29 9.21 19.18
N HIS A 55 -16.49 7.96 19.62
CA HIS A 55 -16.74 7.66 21.03
C HIS A 55 -15.57 8.13 21.92
N PRO A 56 -15.80 8.67 23.14
CA PRO A 56 -14.73 9.11 24.03
C PRO A 56 -13.67 8.04 24.33
N THR A 57 -14.06 6.78 24.45
CA THR A 57 -13.11 5.66 24.63
C THR A 57 -12.21 5.45 23.40
N ALA A 58 -12.72 5.71 22.20
CA ALA A 58 -11.91 5.63 20.97
C ALA A 58 -10.84 6.73 20.94
N ALA A 59 -11.18 7.96 21.32
CA ALA A 59 -10.22 9.05 21.43
C ALA A 59 -9.13 8.73 22.46
N ARG A 60 -9.52 8.19 23.63
CA ARG A 60 -8.59 7.75 24.66
C ARG A 60 -7.66 6.64 24.14
N LEU A 61 -8.20 5.64 23.44
CA LEU A 61 -7.41 4.53 22.90
C LEU A 61 -6.38 5.03 21.88
N ARG A 62 -6.76 5.90 20.95
CA ARG A 62 -5.81 6.48 19.98
C ARG A 62 -4.73 7.33 20.63
N SER A 63 -5.04 8.05 21.71
CA SER A 63 -4.04 8.84 22.44
C SER A 63 -3.09 8.01 23.30
N SER A 64 -3.49 6.79 23.69
CA SER A 64 -2.68 5.89 24.52
C SER A 64 -1.84 4.90 23.71
N GLY A 65 -2.18 4.72 22.43
CA GLY A 65 -1.52 3.84 21.47
C GLY A 65 -0.74 4.62 20.41
N GLY A 66 -0.12 3.90 19.53
CA GLY A 66 0.56 4.46 18.37
C GLY A 66 1.95 3.88 18.17
N VAL A 67 2.54 4.16 17.01
CA VAL A 67 3.91 3.74 16.70
C VAL A 67 4.86 4.41 17.68
N GLY A 68 5.61 3.60 18.43
CA GLY A 68 6.56 4.07 19.44
C GLY A 68 6.01 4.23 20.86
N ALA A 69 4.71 4.06 21.10
CA ALA A 69 4.09 4.16 22.43
C ALA A 69 4.37 2.95 23.36
N GLY A 70 5.13 1.97 22.92
CA GLY A 70 5.40 0.76 23.70
C GLY A 70 4.21 -0.21 23.70
N ARG A 71 3.79 -0.70 24.87
CA ARG A 71 2.65 -1.61 24.98
C ARG A 71 1.33 -0.83 24.98
N PRO A 72 0.30 -1.31 24.23
CA PRO A 72 -1.01 -0.68 24.27
C PRO A 72 -1.61 -0.70 25.69
N ASP A 73 -2.35 0.35 26.04
CA ASP A 73 -3.11 0.42 27.29
C ASP A 73 -4.27 -0.59 27.24
N ARG A 74 -4.11 -1.75 27.88
CA ARG A 74 -5.14 -2.79 27.93
C ARG A 74 -6.46 -2.29 28.50
N ALA A 75 -6.42 -1.43 29.52
CA ALA A 75 -7.64 -0.88 30.12
C ALA A 75 -8.38 0.05 29.14
N ALA A 76 -7.66 0.85 28.34
CA ALA A 76 -8.26 1.66 27.30
C ALA A 76 -8.89 0.80 26.19
N ILE A 77 -8.22 -0.28 25.77
CA ILE A 77 -8.75 -1.23 24.80
C ILE A 77 -10.03 -1.91 25.33
N GLU A 78 -10.03 -2.38 26.57
CA GLU A 78 -11.19 -3.04 27.18
C GLU A 78 -12.38 -2.09 27.33
N ALA A 79 -12.13 -0.83 27.74
CA ALA A 79 -13.16 0.20 27.80
C ALA A 79 -13.76 0.47 26.41
N TYR A 80 -12.93 0.52 25.38
CA TYR A 80 -13.39 0.67 23.99
C TYR A 80 -14.23 -0.50 23.52
N LEU A 81 -13.75 -1.73 23.67
CA LEU A 81 -14.46 -2.94 23.28
C LEU A 81 -15.78 -3.14 24.02
N SER A 82 -15.89 -2.64 25.24
CA SER A 82 -17.14 -2.67 26.02
C SER A 82 -18.16 -1.61 25.58
N ALA A 83 -17.68 -0.50 25.01
CA ALA A 83 -18.52 0.62 24.61
C ALA A 83 -18.93 0.57 23.11
N VAL A 84 -18.16 -0.15 22.25
CA VAL A 84 -18.34 -0.13 20.80
C VAL A 84 -18.31 -1.58 20.27
N ASP A 85 -19.40 -1.96 19.60
CA ASP A 85 -19.52 -3.30 18.98
C ASP A 85 -18.89 -3.34 17.58
N VAL A 86 -17.54 -3.27 17.55
CA VAL A 86 -16.77 -3.34 16.29
C VAL A 86 -17.02 -4.66 15.54
N ARG A 87 -17.11 -5.77 16.27
CA ARG A 87 -17.34 -7.09 15.64
C ARG A 87 -18.74 -7.19 15.05
N GLY A 88 -19.74 -6.63 15.72
CA GLY A 88 -21.10 -6.54 15.18
C GLY A 88 -21.15 -5.70 13.92
N ALA A 89 -20.41 -4.61 13.83
CA ALA A 89 -20.30 -3.80 12.62
C ALA A 89 -19.67 -4.58 11.45
N ILE A 90 -18.60 -5.37 11.68
CA ILE A 90 -17.99 -6.23 10.65
C ILE A 90 -19.00 -7.27 10.13
N ARG A 91 -19.71 -7.92 11.03
CA ARG A 91 -20.77 -8.89 10.66
C ARG A 91 -21.91 -8.23 9.92
N GLY A 92 -22.36 -7.06 10.39
CA GLY A 92 -23.39 -6.25 9.74
C GLY A 92 -22.99 -5.88 8.31
N MET A 93 -21.75 -5.45 8.10
CA MET A 93 -21.21 -5.19 6.76
C MET A 93 -21.27 -6.43 5.85
N ALA A 94 -20.86 -7.60 6.36
CA ALA A 94 -20.93 -8.85 5.62
C ALA A 94 -22.37 -9.23 5.23
N GLU A 95 -23.32 -9.10 6.15
CA GLU A 95 -24.74 -9.40 5.89
C GLU A 95 -25.39 -8.40 4.91
N GLU A 96 -25.21 -7.10 5.14
CA GLU A 96 -25.75 -6.06 4.26
C GLU A 96 -25.16 -6.12 2.84
N SER A 97 -23.90 -6.57 2.71
CA SER A 97 -23.26 -6.75 1.41
C SER A 97 -23.99 -7.75 0.52
N LYS A 98 -24.74 -8.69 1.08
CA LYS A 98 -25.54 -9.67 0.32
C LYS A 98 -26.66 -9.03 -0.50
N LYS A 99 -27.09 -7.82 -0.13
CA LYS A 99 -28.17 -7.07 -0.77
C LYS A 99 -27.73 -6.25 -1.98
N VAL A 100 -26.42 -6.14 -2.26
CA VAL A 100 -25.89 -5.37 -3.38
C VAL A 100 -25.43 -6.24 -4.54
N GLY A 101 -25.16 -5.61 -5.70
CA GLY A 101 -24.75 -6.30 -6.92
C GLY A 101 -23.46 -7.14 -6.75
N ARG A 102 -23.34 -8.22 -7.52
CA ARG A 102 -22.32 -9.28 -7.38
C ARG A 102 -20.90 -8.74 -7.18
N ARG A 103 -20.45 -7.75 -7.98
CA ARG A 103 -19.08 -7.22 -7.90
C ARG A 103 -18.83 -6.51 -6.57
N ARG A 104 -19.72 -5.58 -6.19
CA ARG A 104 -19.63 -4.86 -4.92
C ARG A 104 -19.71 -5.82 -3.73
N ARG A 105 -20.59 -6.83 -3.81
CA ARG A 105 -20.68 -7.89 -2.79
C ARG A 105 -19.36 -8.63 -2.60
N SER A 106 -18.73 -9.07 -3.69
CA SER A 106 -17.46 -9.78 -3.61
C SER A 106 -16.36 -8.94 -2.96
N TYR A 107 -16.27 -7.66 -3.32
CA TYR A 107 -15.32 -6.74 -2.72
C TYR A 107 -15.56 -6.56 -1.21
N LEU A 108 -16.80 -6.28 -0.80
CA LEU A 108 -17.18 -6.08 0.61
C LEU A 108 -17.01 -7.37 1.44
N ALA A 109 -17.32 -8.52 0.88
CA ALA A 109 -17.10 -9.81 1.55
C ALA A 109 -15.61 -10.08 1.77
N GLY A 110 -14.76 -9.75 0.80
CA GLY A 110 -13.31 -9.83 0.93
C GLY A 110 -12.77 -8.87 2.01
N MET A 111 -13.29 -7.65 2.07
CA MET A 111 -12.95 -6.67 3.10
C MET A 111 -13.37 -7.14 4.49
N ALA A 112 -14.62 -7.63 4.64
CA ALA A 112 -15.11 -8.15 5.91
C ALA A 112 -14.27 -9.33 6.41
N ALA A 113 -13.87 -10.24 5.52
CA ALA A 113 -13.00 -11.37 5.88
C ALA A 113 -11.61 -10.89 6.38
N CYS A 114 -11.06 -9.84 5.79
CA CYS A 114 -9.82 -9.23 6.30
C CYS A 114 -10.02 -8.62 7.69
N PHE A 115 -11.11 -7.92 7.92
CA PHE A 115 -11.39 -7.29 9.22
C PHE A 115 -11.67 -8.31 10.32
N GLU A 116 -12.33 -9.44 10.02
CA GLU A 116 -12.47 -10.53 10.99
C GLU A 116 -11.10 -11.10 11.39
N VAL A 117 -10.16 -11.25 10.45
CA VAL A 117 -8.79 -11.68 10.79
C VAL A 117 -8.07 -10.64 11.63
N MET A 118 -8.19 -9.36 11.30
CA MET A 118 -7.58 -8.28 12.10
C MET A 118 -8.18 -8.20 13.50
N TRP A 119 -9.48 -8.43 13.65
CA TRP A 119 -10.13 -8.57 14.94
C TRP A 119 -9.58 -9.75 15.73
N ASP A 120 -9.51 -10.92 15.13
CA ASP A 120 -9.03 -12.13 15.80
C ASP A 120 -7.55 -11.98 16.20
N LEU A 121 -6.71 -11.31 15.39
CA LEU A 121 -5.34 -10.96 15.75
C LEU A 121 -5.25 -10.03 16.96
N ALA A 122 -6.14 -9.04 17.06
CA ALA A 122 -6.22 -8.19 18.24
C ALA A 122 -6.64 -8.97 19.48
N MET A 123 -7.59 -9.90 19.35
CA MET A 123 -8.01 -10.77 20.46
C MET A 123 -6.90 -11.74 20.88
N GLU A 124 -6.12 -12.29 19.94
CA GLU A 124 -4.91 -13.07 20.22
C GLU A 124 -3.93 -12.27 21.10
N LEU A 125 -3.64 -11.02 20.74
CA LEU A 125 -2.72 -10.15 21.49
C LEU A 125 -3.23 -9.76 22.88
N LEU A 126 -4.53 -9.80 23.10
CA LEU A 126 -5.18 -9.52 24.38
C LEU A 126 -5.34 -10.76 25.26
N ASP A 127 -4.90 -11.92 24.82
CA ASP A 127 -5.15 -13.24 25.44
C ASP A 127 -6.65 -13.55 25.62
N LYS A 128 -7.48 -13.04 24.69
CA LYS A 128 -8.95 -13.23 24.64
C LYS A 128 -9.42 -14.10 23.47
N GLY A 129 -8.49 -14.58 22.66
CA GLY A 129 -8.75 -15.41 21.48
C GLY A 129 -7.68 -16.46 21.27
N GLU A 130 -7.93 -17.35 20.34
CA GLU A 130 -6.96 -18.36 19.92
C GLU A 130 -5.88 -17.73 19.01
N ALA A 131 -4.72 -18.41 18.92
CA ALA A 131 -3.67 -18.02 17.99
C ALA A 131 -4.17 -18.08 16.55
N VAL A 132 -4.02 -16.99 15.80
CA VAL A 132 -4.45 -16.92 14.40
C VAL A 132 -3.38 -17.52 13.50
N PRO A 133 -3.67 -18.60 12.75
CA PRO A 133 -2.69 -19.23 11.87
C PRO A 133 -2.17 -18.27 10.80
N TYR A 134 -0.86 -18.26 10.59
CA TYR A 134 -0.22 -17.41 9.55
C TYR A 134 -0.85 -17.59 8.17
N LYS A 135 -1.14 -18.83 7.79
CA LYS A 135 -1.85 -19.17 6.55
C LYS A 135 -3.17 -18.40 6.40
N ARG A 136 -3.96 -18.30 7.47
CA ARG A 136 -5.24 -17.57 7.46
C ARG A 136 -5.04 -16.07 7.24
N CYS A 137 -3.99 -15.49 7.82
CA CYS A 137 -3.66 -14.08 7.65
C CYS A 137 -3.31 -13.76 6.18
N VAL A 138 -2.42 -14.55 5.58
CA VAL A 138 -2.00 -14.37 4.19
C VAL A 138 -3.18 -14.60 3.23
N ALA A 139 -3.94 -15.68 3.41
CA ALA A 139 -5.10 -15.98 2.58
C ALA A 139 -6.17 -14.86 2.64
N ALA A 140 -6.38 -14.24 3.80
CA ALA A 140 -7.29 -13.11 3.91
C ALA A 140 -6.82 -11.91 3.08
N SER A 141 -5.57 -11.47 3.22
CA SER A 141 -5.06 -10.25 2.57
C SER A 141 -4.66 -10.44 1.11
N THR A 142 -4.35 -11.67 0.67
CA THR A 142 -3.89 -11.93 -0.71
C THR A 142 -4.80 -12.86 -1.51
N GLY A 143 -5.67 -13.63 -0.86
CA GLY A 143 -6.45 -14.68 -1.51
C GLY A 143 -5.64 -15.93 -1.88
N ALA A 144 -4.38 -16.02 -1.49
CA ALA A 144 -3.46 -17.11 -1.82
C ALA A 144 -2.85 -17.75 -0.58
N GLU A 145 -2.31 -18.95 -0.73
CA GLU A 145 -1.51 -19.62 0.30
C GLU A 145 -0.15 -18.92 0.47
N PRO A 146 0.40 -18.85 1.69
CA PRO A 146 1.73 -18.34 1.90
C PRO A 146 2.78 -19.23 1.21
N ALA A 147 3.72 -18.61 0.53
CA ALA A 147 4.80 -19.29 -0.17
C ALA A 147 6.11 -18.52 -0.09
N PRO A 148 7.27 -19.20 -0.11
CA PRO A 148 8.56 -18.55 -0.20
C PRO A 148 8.75 -17.87 -1.57
N CYS A 149 9.70 -16.94 -1.63
CA CYS A 149 10.15 -16.34 -2.87
C CYS A 149 11.40 -17.04 -3.44
N HIS A 150 11.50 -17.04 -4.76
CA HIS A 150 12.64 -17.59 -5.49
C HIS A 150 13.36 -16.47 -6.28
N PRO A 151 14.34 -15.75 -5.68
CA PRO A 151 14.92 -14.54 -6.26
C PRO A 151 15.89 -14.79 -7.41
N LYS A 152 16.23 -16.05 -7.73
CA LYS A 152 17.31 -16.42 -8.67
C LYS A 152 17.23 -15.65 -9.99
N LEU A 153 16.09 -15.70 -10.68
CA LEU A 153 15.92 -15.06 -12.00
C LEU A 153 16.15 -13.54 -11.91
N ARG A 154 15.58 -12.86 -10.92
CA ARG A 154 15.74 -11.41 -10.74
C ARG A 154 17.19 -11.04 -10.41
N ARG A 155 17.86 -11.86 -9.61
CA ARG A 155 19.30 -11.69 -9.32
C ARG A 155 20.16 -11.83 -10.57
N GLU A 156 19.87 -12.80 -11.44
CA GLU A 156 20.55 -12.99 -12.71
C GLU A 156 20.38 -11.78 -13.63
N LYS A 157 19.16 -11.19 -13.68
CA LYS A 157 18.89 -9.95 -14.42
C LYS A 157 19.70 -8.77 -13.87
N VAL A 158 19.71 -8.58 -12.55
CA VAL A 158 20.52 -7.53 -11.91
C VAL A 158 22.01 -7.74 -12.19
N ALA A 159 22.52 -8.96 -12.08
CA ALA A 159 23.92 -9.25 -12.34
C ALA A 159 24.35 -8.95 -13.79
N ALA A 160 23.50 -9.31 -14.76
CA ALA A 160 23.75 -9.02 -16.17
C ALA A 160 23.82 -7.50 -16.43
N LEU A 161 22.80 -6.76 -15.98
CA LEU A 161 22.73 -5.31 -16.16
C LEU A 161 23.84 -4.56 -15.41
N LEU A 162 24.26 -5.02 -14.22
CA LEU A 162 25.41 -4.49 -13.52
C LEU A 162 26.71 -4.69 -14.31
N GLY A 163 26.86 -5.85 -14.96
CA GLY A 163 27.98 -6.11 -15.87
C GLY A 163 28.04 -5.11 -17.03
N GLU A 164 26.89 -4.81 -17.64
CA GLU A 164 26.77 -3.79 -18.69
C GLU A 164 27.09 -2.38 -18.18
N ALA A 165 26.75 -2.09 -16.91
CA ALA A 165 27.06 -0.82 -16.25
C ALA A 165 28.51 -0.74 -15.71
N GLY A 166 29.36 -1.75 -15.97
CA GLY A 166 30.78 -1.77 -15.56
C GLY A 166 31.05 -2.36 -14.16
N HIS A 167 30.03 -2.91 -13.50
CA HIS A 167 30.15 -3.54 -12.18
C HIS A 167 30.20 -5.07 -12.30
N VAL A 168 31.39 -5.61 -12.52
CA VAL A 168 31.56 -7.07 -12.66
C VAL A 168 31.45 -7.75 -11.29
N SER A 169 30.53 -8.69 -11.16
CA SER A 169 30.33 -9.49 -9.94
C SER A 169 30.85 -10.92 -10.14
N ARG A 170 31.49 -11.49 -9.10
CA ARG A 170 31.88 -12.91 -9.07
C ARG A 170 31.32 -13.56 -7.80
N GLY A 171 30.43 -14.54 -8.00
CA GLY A 171 29.75 -15.24 -6.91
C GLY A 171 28.71 -14.37 -6.18
N GLU A 172 28.08 -14.97 -5.18
CA GLU A 172 26.95 -14.32 -4.45
C GLU A 172 27.38 -13.07 -3.67
N GLU A 173 28.50 -13.16 -2.96
CA GLU A 173 29.05 -12.02 -2.20
C GLU A 173 29.51 -10.91 -3.14
N GLY A 174 30.07 -11.26 -4.30
CA GLY A 174 30.46 -10.30 -5.31
C GLY A 174 29.28 -9.53 -5.89
N LEU A 175 28.15 -10.18 -6.10
CA LEU A 175 26.93 -9.51 -6.57
C LEU A 175 26.43 -8.46 -5.57
N LEU A 176 26.38 -8.80 -4.29
CA LEU A 176 25.98 -7.88 -3.25
C LEU A 176 26.90 -6.64 -3.18
N LYS A 177 28.22 -6.85 -3.24
CA LYS A 177 29.22 -5.75 -3.27
C LYS A 177 29.07 -4.87 -4.52
N ALA A 178 28.77 -5.47 -5.67
CA ALA A 178 28.52 -4.75 -6.92
C ALA A 178 27.26 -3.86 -6.84
N VAL A 179 26.16 -4.38 -6.27
CA VAL A 179 24.94 -3.59 -6.01
C VAL A 179 25.23 -2.41 -5.08
N ASP A 180 25.95 -2.65 -3.97
CA ASP A 180 26.29 -1.58 -3.03
C ASP A 180 27.21 -0.52 -3.65
N ALA A 181 28.15 -0.91 -4.52
CA ALA A 181 28.99 0.02 -5.25
C ALA A 181 28.17 0.83 -6.25
N TRP A 182 27.31 0.20 -7.03
CA TRP A 182 26.41 0.85 -7.97
C TRP A 182 25.48 1.86 -7.26
N ARG A 183 24.90 1.51 -6.10
CA ARG A 183 24.08 2.43 -5.29
C ARG A 183 24.85 3.65 -4.84
N ARG A 184 26.09 3.46 -4.31
CA ARG A 184 26.93 4.57 -3.83
C ARG A 184 27.32 5.55 -4.95
N GLU A 185 27.63 5.05 -6.13
CA GLU A 185 27.98 5.90 -7.27
C GLU A 185 26.80 6.73 -7.79
N ARG A 186 25.57 6.30 -7.50
CA ARG A 186 24.35 6.90 -8.00
C ARG A 186 23.48 7.50 -6.89
N LEU A 187 24.07 7.80 -5.73
CA LEU A 187 23.32 8.39 -4.62
C LEU A 187 22.64 9.71 -5.03
N ALA A 188 21.37 9.81 -4.67
CA ALA A 188 20.62 11.05 -4.83
C ALA A 188 21.19 12.12 -3.88
N PRO A 189 21.52 13.33 -4.37
CA PRO A 189 21.99 14.41 -3.50
C PRO A 189 20.82 14.93 -2.65
N MET A 190 20.79 14.57 -1.37
CA MET A 190 19.67 14.86 -0.45
C MET A 190 19.29 16.35 -0.38
N LYS A 191 20.27 17.26 -0.50
CA LYS A 191 20.01 18.72 -0.58
C LYS A 191 19.18 19.13 -1.81
N SER A 192 19.07 18.27 -2.82
CA SER A 192 18.31 18.50 -4.05
C SER A 192 17.06 17.63 -4.15
N ILE A 193 16.67 16.94 -3.08
CA ILE A 193 15.61 15.93 -3.11
C ILE A 193 14.26 16.53 -3.55
N GLU A 194 13.93 17.74 -3.13
CA GLU A 194 12.73 18.45 -3.55
C GLU A 194 12.72 18.75 -5.05
N ALA A 195 13.82 19.31 -5.57
CA ALA A 195 13.95 19.61 -6.99
C ALA A 195 13.93 18.35 -7.86
N LEU A 196 14.59 17.28 -7.40
CA LEU A 196 14.57 15.98 -8.07
C LEU A 196 13.16 15.39 -8.07
N SER A 197 12.46 15.44 -6.94
CA SER A 197 11.07 14.99 -6.83
C SER A 197 10.17 15.72 -7.81
N ALA A 198 10.25 17.05 -7.85
CA ALA A 198 9.46 17.87 -8.77
C ALA A 198 9.75 17.52 -10.24
N ALA A 199 11.03 17.30 -10.59
CA ALA A 199 11.43 16.92 -11.95
C ALA A 199 10.90 15.55 -12.34
N PHE A 200 11.02 14.55 -11.46
CA PHE A 200 10.49 13.20 -11.71
C PHE A 200 8.96 13.20 -11.80
N ILE A 201 8.28 13.91 -10.92
CA ILE A 201 6.82 14.05 -10.96
C ILE A 201 6.37 14.65 -12.30
N ALA A 202 6.96 15.76 -12.71
CA ALA A 202 6.62 16.40 -13.97
C ALA A 202 6.86 15.46 -15.17
N ARG A 203 7.97 14.73 -15.18
CA ARG A 203 8.29 13.72 -16.19
C ARG A 203 7.25 12.59 -16.23
N TYR A 204 6.94 12.00 -15.07
CA TYR A 204 6.00 10.88 -14.99
C TYR A 204 4.56 11.29 -15.21
N ASP A 205 4.15 12.50 -14.81
CA ASP A 205 2.83 13.04 -15.17
C ASP A 205 2.69 13.23 -16.69
N ALA A 206 3.72 13.73 -17.35
CA ALA A 206 3.73 13.83 -18.80
C ALA A 206 3.70 12.45 -19.50
N LEU A 207 4.43 11.45 -18.99
CA LEU A 207 4.41 10.07 -19.48
C LEU A 207 3.02 9.43 -19.27
N ALA A 208 2.44 9.53 -18.08
CA ALA A 208 1.10 9.05 -17.76
C ALA A 208 0.02 9.76 -18.60
N GLY A 209 0.20 11.06 -18.86
CA GLY A 209 -0.65 11.83 -19.76
C GLY A 209 -0.70 11.27 -21.17
N ARG A 210 0.42 10.74 -21.69
CA ARG A 210 0.50 10.13 -23.03
C ARG A 210 0.05 8.67 -23.04
N ASN A 211 0.46 7.87 -22.07
CA ASN A 211 0.37 6.41 -22.14
C ASN A 211 -0.79 5.83 -21.32
N LEU A 212 -1.26 6.52 -20.27
CA LEU A 212 -2.35 6.06 -19.41
C LEU A 212 -3.65 6.84 -19.66
N ALA A 213 -3.63 8.17 -19.60
CA ALA A 213 -4.85 8.98 -19.61
C ALA A 213 -5.75 8.73 -20.83
N PRO A 214 -5.26 8.53 -22.07
CA PRO A 214 -6.12 8.26 -23.22
C PRO A 214 -6.91 6.96 -23.11
N LEU A 215 -6.44 6.01 -22.31
CA LEU A 215 -7.06 4.70 -22.11
C LEU A 215 -8.18 4.73 -21.07
N LEU A 216 -8.20 5.77 -20.22
CA LEU A 216 -9.17 5.92 -19.14
C LEU A 216 -10.45 6.63 -19.63
N PRO A 217 -11.60 6.42 -18.96
CA PRO A 217 -12.82 7.15 -19.27
C PRO A 217 -12.67 8.67 -19.00
N PRO A 218 -13.44 9.51 -19.73
CA PRO A 218 -13.32 10.97 -19.63
C PRO A 218 -13.41 11.51 -18.19
N VAL A 219 -14.21 10.88 -17.32
CA VAL A 219 -14.42 11.27 -15.93
C VAL A 219 -13.12 11.28 -15.10
N LEU A 220 -12.11 10.50 -15.48
CA LEU A 220 -10.81 10.44 -14.81
C LEU A 220 -9.72 11.29 -15.49
N ARG A 221 -9.86 11.60 -16.77
CA ARG A 221 -8.82 12.31 -17.54
C ARG A 221 -8.53 13.71 -17.02
N ALA A 222 -9.54 14.38 -16.45
CA ALA A 222 -9.44 15.75 -15.94
C ALA A 222 -9.03 15.81 -14.46
N VAL A 223 -8.90 14.66 -13.78
CA VAL A 223 -8.50 14.63 -12.37
C VAL A 223 -6.99 14.88 -12.27
N PRO A 224 -6.53 15.78 -11.38
CA PRO A 224 -5.11 15.93 -11.09
C PRO A 224 -4.49 14.61 -10.64
N ARG A 225 -3.37 14.25 -11.26
CA ARG A 225 -2.69 12.96 -10.98
C ARG A 225 -1.55 13.07 -9.99
N ALA A 226 -1.08 14.27 -9.71
CA ALA A 226 0.15 14.50 -8.98
C ALA A 226 0.11 15.79 -8.15
N ASN A 227 -1.04 16.10 -7.52
CA ASN A 227 -1.12 17.24 -6.62
C ASN A 227 -0.54 16.86 -5.25
N ILE A 228 0.74 17.18 -5.05
CA ILE A 228 1.49 16.76 -3.87
C ILE A 228 2.46 17.83 -3.38
N ARG A 229 2.60 17.95 -2.07
CA ARG A 229 3.64 18.74 -1.40
C ARG A 229 4.64 17.84 -0.71
N PHE A 230 5.92 18.09 -0.93
CA PHE A 230 7.01 17.40 -0.23
C PHE A 230 7.30 18.06 1.11
N LEU A 231 7.45 17.25 2.15
CA LEU A 231 7.76 17.67 3.51
C LEU A 231 9.04 16.93 3.96
N PRO A 232 10.22 17.57 3.84
CA PRO A 232 11.45 16.98 4.35
C PRO A 232 11.38 16.83 5.87
N ILE A 233 11.56 15.62 6.37
CA ILE A 233 11.64 15.32 7.80
C ILE A 233 13.01 14.74 8.14
N LYS A 234 13.47 14.91 9.37
CA LYS A 234 14.73 14.35 9.85
C LYS A 234 14.46 13.20 10.82
N ASP A 235 15.41 12.27 10.85
CA ASP A 235 15.46 11.17 11.83
C ASP A 235 14.18 10.30 11.86
N ALA A 236 13.49 10.17 10.73
CA ALA A 236 12.34 9.29 10.62
C ALA A 236 12.78 7.82 10.55
N TRP A 237 12.00 6.95 11.21
CA TRP A 237 12.21 5.51 11.15
C TRP A 237 11.80 4.87 9.81
N PHE A 238 11.14 5.62 8.92
CA PHE A 238 10.69 5.22 7.59
C PHE A 238 11.42 6.02 6.49
N SER A 239 11.41 5.52 5.27
CA SER A 239 12.07 6.16 4.12
C SER A 239 11.27 7.34 3.58
N GLY A 240 9.95 7.20 3.55
CA GLY A 240 8.99 8.21 3.16
C GLY A 240 7.58 7.72 3.47
N SER A 241 6.64 8.65 3.57
CA SER A 241 5.22 8.38 3.81
C SER A 241 4.38 9.32 2.96
N MET A 242 3.57 8.75 2.09
CA MET A 242 2.55 9.47 1.34
C MET A 242 1.29 9.58 2.20
N ASN A 243 0.79 10.79 2.37
CA ASN A 243 -0.44 11.08 3.11
C ASN A 243 -1.41 11.78 2.16
N TYR A 244 -2.47 11.09 1.76
CA TYR A 244 -3.48 11.65 0.90
C TYR A 244 -4.52 12.43 1.74
N LEU A 245 -4.71 13.73 1.41
CA LEU A 245 -5.57 14.63 2.17
C LEU A 245 -7.00 14.60 1.63
N GLY A 246 -7.70 13.49 1.81
CA GLY A 246 -9.02 13.24 1.23
C GLY A 246 -10.12 14.25 1.58
N ARG A 247 -9.91 15.08 2.62
CA ARG A 247 -10.84 16.15 3.03
C ARG A 247 -10.41 17.56 2.61
N ALA A 248 -9.28 17.70 1.91
CA ALA A 248 -8.87 19.01 1.36
C ALA A 248 -9.86 19.50 0.31
N ARG A 249 -10.29 20.74 0.44
CA ARG A 249 -11.27 21.40 -0.43
C ARG A 249 -10.75 22.77 -0.85
N ASP A 250 -10.97 23.10 -2.11
CA ASP A 250 -10.72 24.45 -2.62
C ASP A 250 -11.74 25.46 -2.07
N ALA A 251 -11.56 26.73 -2.40
CA ALA A 251 -12.45 27.81 -1.97
C ALA A 251 -13.90 27.63 -2.47
N GLY A 252 -14.12 26.86 -3.51
CA GLY A 252 -15.44 26.51 -4.06
C GLY A 252 -16.05 25.25 -3.43
N GLY A 253 -15.33 24.58 -2.52
CA GLY A 253 -15.74 23.33 -1.86
C GLY A 253 -15.50 22.07 -2.69
N ALA A 254 -14.80 22.16 -3.83
CA ALA A 254 -14.45 21.00 -4.63
C ALA A 254 -13.20 20.28 -4.04
N PRO A 255 -13.07 18.95 -4.21
CA PRO A 255 -11.87 18.24 -3.78
C PRO A 255 -10.60 18.76 -4.44
N GLU A 256 -9.56 19.03 -3.66
CA GLU A 256 -8.26 19.46 -4.16
C GLU A 256 -7.41 18.29 -4.68
N TYR A 257 -7.77 17.05 -4.35
CA TYR A 257 -6.98 15.86 -4.68
C TYR A 257 -5.52 15.97 -4.20
N GLU A 258 -5.34 16.62 -3.05
CA GLU A 258 -4.03 16.95 -2.49
C GLU A 258 -3.45 15.78 -1.71
N ALA A 259 -2.13 15.64 -1.77
CA ALA A 259 -1.35 14.77 -0.91
C ALA A 259 -0.17 15.51 -0.30
N THR A 260 0.41 14.95 0.76
CA THR A 260 1.75 15.29 1.24
C THR A 260 2.65 14.07 1.18
N TYR A 261 3.93 14.27 0.97
CA TYR A 261 4.94 13.24 1.05
C TYR A 261 6.01 13.63 2.04
N GLU A 262 6.02 12.94 3.17
CA GLU A 262 7.08 13.09 4.16
C GLU A 262 8.27 12.24 3.69
N ILE A 263 9.39 12.86 3.42
CA ILE A 263 10.61 12.17 3.02
C ILE A 263 11.68 12.29 4.08
N ASN A 264 12.26 11.16 4.47
CA ASN A 264 13.38 11.16 5.40
C ASN A 264 14.63 11.75 4.73
N ALA A 265 15.02 12.95 5.14
CA ALA A 265 16.17 13.66 4.63
C ALA A 265 17.52 13.00 4.98
N SER A 266 17.52 11.96 5.82
CA SER A 266 18.70 11.14 6.14
C SER A 266 18.78 9.86 5.29
N LEU A 267 17.84 9.66 4.35
CA LEU A 267 17.77 8.46 3.52
C LEU A 267 18.91 8.44 2.47
N GLU A 268 19.67 7.37 2.45
CA GLU A 268 20.56 7.06 1.33
C GLU A 268 19.84 6.22 0.28
N ILE A 269 19.53 6.81 -0.87
CA ILE A 269 18.84 6.15 -1.99
C ILE A 269 19.55 6.49 -3.30
N SER A 270 19.68 5.52 -4.20
CA SER A 270 20.17 5.79 -5.55
C SER A 270 19.13 6.53 -6.39
N LEU A 271 19.57 7.37 -7.34
CA LEU A 271 18.68 8.10 -8.23
C LEU A 271 17.68 7.20 -8.97
N PRO A 272 18.07 6.03 -9.54
CA PRO A 272 17.09 5.16 -10.20
C PRO A 272 16.07 4.52 -9.24
N GLU A 273 16.49 4.14 -8.03
CA GLU A 273 15.57 3.64 -7.01
C GLU A 273 14.64 4.77 -6.52
N PHE A 274 15.15 6.01 -6.43
CA PHE A 274 14.32 7.17 -6.08
C PHE A 274 13.31 7.52 -7.20
N GLU A 275 13.71 7.45 -8.46
CA GLU A 275 12.81 7.63 -9.61
C GLU A 275 11.68 6.59 -9.59
N GLN A 276 12.00 5.32 -9.31
CA GLN A 276 11.00 4.27 -9.14
C GLN A 276 10.07 4.57 -7.96
N LEU A 277 10.62 5.01 -6.82
CA LEU A 277 9.83 5.37 -5.63
C LEU A 277 8.84 6.51 -5.94
N ILE A 278 9.26 7.56 -6.65
CA ILE A 278 8.36 8.66 -7.07
C ILE A 278 7.22 8.15 -7.97
N SER A 279 7.50 7.22 -8.88
CA SER A 279 6.43 6.65 -9.70
C SER A 279 5.44 5.81 -8.88
N HIS A 280 5.92 5.10 -7.88
CA HIS A 280 5.12 4.30 -6.95
C HIS A 280 4.24 5.17 -6.06
N GLU A 281 4.84 6.13 -5.37
CA GLU A 281 4.12 6.95 -4.38
C GLU A 281 3.21 8.00 -5.04
N VAL A 282 3.61 8.56 -6.18
CA VAL A 282 2.94 9.72 -6.75
C VAL A 282 2.21 9.39 -8.05
N VAL A 283 2.93 9.36 -9.20
CA VAL A 283 2.32 9.32 -10.52
C VAL A 283 2.98 8.31 -11.47
N PRO A 284 2.23 7.36 -11.99
CA PRO A 284 0.80 7.09 -11.82
C PRO A 284 0.44 6.12 -10.67
N GLY A 285 1.20 6.13 -9.58
CA GLY A 285 1.03 5.28 -8.40
C GLY A 285 -0.07 5.73 -7.44
N HIS A 286 0.25 5.78 -6.13
CA HIS A 286 -0.74 5.95 -5.07
C HIS A 286 -1.52 7.26 -5.15
N VAL A 287 -0.88 8.43 -5.28
CA VAL A 287 -1.59 9.72 -5.35
C VAL A 287 -2.58 9.74 -6.52
N THR A 288 -2.16 9.27 -7.69
CA THR A 288 -3.04 9.16 -8.88
C THR A 288 -4.23 8.24 -8.61
N THR A 289 -3.97 7.06 -8.04
CA THR A 289 -5.02 6.06 -7.76
C THR A 289 -6.03 6.60 -6.77
N PHE A 290 -5.57 7.28 -5.71
CA PHE A 290 -6.43 7.83 -4.68
C PHE A 290 -7.25 9.03 -5.19
N ALA A 291 -6.66 9.89 -6.00
CA ALA A 291 -7.39 10.98 -6.66
C ALA A 291 -8.52 10.44 -7.55
N TYR A 292 -8.25 9.38 -8.29
CA TYR A 292 -9.28 8.73 -9.13
C TYR A 292 -10.38 8.08 -8.30
N LEU A 293 -10.03 7.39 -7.22
CA LEU A 293 -11.00 6.79 -6.32
C LEU A 293 -11.88 7.85 -5.64
N GLN A 294 -11.29 8.92 -5.13
CA GLN A 294 -12.01 10.06 -4.56
C GLN A 294 -12.99 10.67 -5.58
N ASN A 295 -12.54 10.90 -6.81
CA ASN A 295 -13.41 11.45 -7.85
C ASN A 295 -14.57 10.50 -8.19
N LEU A 296 -14.35 9.21 -8.24
CA LEU A 296 -15.42 8.22 -8.46
C LEU A 296 -16.41 8.22 -7.29
N PHE A 297 -15.94 8.28 -6.06
CA PHE A 297 -16.77 8.35 -4.87
C PHE A 297 -17.60 9.63 -4.84
N THR A 298 -17.00 10.79 -4.97
CA THR A 298 -17.71 12.10 -4.91
C THR A 298 -18.73 12.29 -6.03
N ARG A 299 -18.57 11.57 -7.15
CA ARG A 299 -19.53 11.55 -8.26
C ARG A 299 -20.58 10.42 -8.15
N GLY A 300 -20.62 9.69 -7.05
CA GLY A 300 -21.55 8.57 -6.85
C GLY A 300 -21.33 7.40 -7.81
N LYS A 301 -20.10 7.24 -8.34
CA LYS A 301 -19.72 6.13 -9.24
C LYS A 301 -19.11 4.95 -8.50
N ALA A 302 -18.76 5.13 -7.24
CA ALA A 302 -18.31 4.09 -6.32
C ALA A 302 -19.16 4.14 -5.03
N GLY A 303 -19.26 3.01 -4.33
CA GLY A 303 -20.02 2.92 -3.09
C GLY A 303 -19.27 3.55 -1.90
N PHE A 304 -19.92 3.54 -0.73
CA PHE A 304 -19.38 4.17 0.48
C PHE A 304 -18.03 3.58 0.93
N GLU A 305 -17.79 2.31 0.64
CA GLU A 305 -16.50 1.64 0.87
C GLU A 305 -15.31 2.30 0.16
N ALA A 306 -15.58 3.11 -0.86
CA ALA A 306 -14.57 3.92 -1.53
C ALA A 306 -14.25 5.24 -0.83
N SER A 307 -14.97 5.58 0.26
CA SER A 307 -14.71 6.81 1.03
C SER A 307 -13.47 6.75 1.90
N VAL A 308 -12.87 5.57 2.03
CA VAL A 308 -11.69 5.32 2.86
C VAL A 308 -10.81 4.27 2.20
N LEU A 309 -9.50 4.49 2.29
CA LEU A 309 -8.52 3.49 1.87
C LEU A 309 -8.23 2.54 3.03
N THR A 310 -8.24 1.25 2.77
CA THR A 310 -8.05 0.23 3.82
C THR A 310 -6.80 -0.59 3.58
N MET A 311 -5.89 -0.56 4.56
CA MET A 311 -4.66 -1.35 4.57
C MET A 311 -4.92 -2.81 4.97
N ASN A 312 -3.97 -3.69 4.74
CA ASN A 312 -4.04 -5.12 5.09
C ASN A 312 -5.24 -5.87 4.46
N THR A 313 -5.77 -5.36 3.36
CA THR A 313 -6.87 -5.95 2.60
C THR A 313 -6.42 -6.37 1.21
N ARG A 314 -7.23 -7.17 0.52
CA ARG A 314 -7.01 -7.53 -0.89
C ARG A 314 -7.08 -6.32 -1.82
N GLY A 315 -7.81 -5.27 -1.41
CA GLY A 315 -7.83 -3.98 -2.10
C GLY A 315 -6.47 -3.29 -1.99
N ALA A 316 -5.89 -3.22 -0.78
CA ALA A 316 -4.54 -2.67 -0.59
C ALA A 316 -3.48 -3.45 -1.35
N ALA A 317 -3.55 -4.80 -1.37
CA ALA A 317 -2.64 -5.62 -2.15
C ALA A 317 -2.69 -5.27 -3.65
N LEU A 318 -3.87 -5.01 -4.19
CA LEU A 318 -4.03 -4.56 -5.57
C LEU A 318 -3.43 -3.17 -5.79
N PHE A 319 -3.64 -2.21 -4.87
CA PHE A 319 -3.08 -0.86 -4.97
C PHE A 319 -1.55 -0.85 -4.88
N GLU A 320 -0.96 -1.66 -4.01
CA GLU A 320 0.49 -1.86 -3.96
C GLU A 320 1.02 -2.46 -5.27
N GLY A 321 0.32 -3.45 -5.80
CA GLY A 321 0.67 -4.05 -7.08
C GLY A 321 0.60 -3.06 -8.24
N LEU A 322 -0.40 -2.17 -8.24
CA LEU A 322 -0.51 -1.10 -9.22
C LEU A 322 0.64 -0.11 -9.10
N ALA A 323 0.95 0.34 -7.89
CA ALA A 323 2.01 1.29 -7.61
C ALA A 323 3.40 0.74 -7.98
N ASN A 324 3.66 -0.54 -7.72
CA ASN A 324 4.91 -1.20 -8.11
C ASN A 324 5.05 -1.37 -9.63
N ASN A 325 3.94 -1.40 -10.37
CA ASN A 325 3.93 -1.42 -11.83
C ASN A 325 3.82 -0.02 -12.45
N ALA A 326 3.70 1.04 -11.66
CA ALA A 326 3.41 2.39 -12.12
C ALA A 326 4.45 2.93 -13.10
N ILE A 327 5.73 2.70 -12.84
CA ILE A 327 6.81 3.12 -13.73
C ILE A 327 6.69 2.50 -15.13
N LEU A 328 6.38 1.21 -15.21
CA LEU A 328 6.15 0.51 -16.48
C LEU A 328 4.90 1.04 -17.18
N ILE A 329 3.82 1.29 -16.42
CA ILE A 329 2.58 1.87 -16.94
C ILE A 329 2.84 3.26 -17.52
N ALA A 330 3.59 4.10 -16.83
CA ALA A 330 3.96 5.43 -17.31
C ALA A 330 4.73 5.38 -18.64
N HIS A 331 5.66 4.44 -18.78
CA HIS A 331 6.42 4.24 -20.01
C HIS A 331 5.63 3.53 -21.13
N GLY A 332 4.43 3.01 -20.85
CA GLY A 332 3.70 2.15 -21.79
C GLY A 332 4.38 0.78 -22.02
N ALA A 333 5.28 0.41 -21.12
CA ALA A 333 6.05 -0.83 -21.14
C ALA A 333 5.31 -1.96 -20.41
N THR A 334 5.52 -3.20 -20.76
CA THR A 334 5.04 -4.39 -20.04
C THR A 334 6.15 -5.06 -19.25
N GLU A 335 7.39 -4.96 -19.72
CA GLU A 335 8.57 -5.58 -19.13
C GLU A 335 9.63 -4.54 -18.78
N VAL A 336 10.47 -4.87 -17.78
CA VAL A 336 11.54 -3.97 -17.29
C VAL A 336 12.57 -3.66 -18.37
N GLU A 337 12.87 -4.62 -19.23
CA GLU A 337 13.80 -4.48 -20.33
C GLU A 337 13.39 -3.46 -21.41
N GLN A 338 12.12 -3.02 -21.38
CA GLN A 338 11.61 -1.97 -22.28
C GLN A 338 11.82 -0.55 -21.71
N LEU A 339 12.33 -0.42 -20.49
CA LEU A 339 12.67 0.88 -19.91
C LEU A 339 13.90 1.49 -20.59
N PRO A 340 14.02 2.83 -20.63
CA PRO A 340 14.91 3.55 -21.56
C PRO A 340 16.41 3.40 -21.30
N ASN A 341 16.83 2.99 -20.10
CA ASN A 341 18.26 2.86 -19.78
C ASN A 341 18.54 1.79 -18.71
N THR A 342 19.76 1.28 -18.72
CA THR A 342 20.25 0.20 -17.85
C THR A 342 20.12 0.54 -16.37
N ASP A 343 20.44 1.76 -15.95
CA ASP A 343 20.37 2.17 -14.54
C ASP A 343 18.91 2.12 -14.01
N LEU A 344 17.95 2.58 -14.80
CA LEU A 344 16.54 2.52 -14.42
C LEU A 344 16.03 1.07 -14.35
N GLN A 345 16.47 0.22 -15.30
CA GLN A 345 16.17 -1.22 -15.26
C GLN A 345 16.73 -1.88 -13.99
N ILE A 346 17.97 -1.58 -13.60
CA ILE A 346 18.56 -2.06 -12.34
C ILE A 346 17.74 -1.60 -11.14
N GLY A 347 17.41 -0.31 -11.07
CA GLY A 347 16.61 0.25 -9.96
C GLY A 347 15.25 -0.45 -9.81
N VAL A 348 14.56 -0.71 -10.93
CA VAL A 348 13.27 -1.43 -10.92
C VAL A 348 13.43 -2.89 -10.52
N TRP A 349 14.45 -3.61 -11.02
CA TRP A 349 14.71 -4.98 -10.59
C TRP A 349 15.03 -5.08 -9.10
N LEU A 350 15.79 -4.11 -8.54
CA LEU A 350 16.06 -4.03 -7.10
C LEU A 350 14.80 -3.75 -6.30
N ALA A 351 13.89 -2.90 -6.79
CA ALA A 351 12.59 -2.67 -6.16
C ALA A 351 11.72 -3.94 -6.14
N LEU A 352 11.69 -4.70 -7.23
CA LEU A 352 10.99 -5.98 -7.30
C LEU A 352 11.60 -7.04 -6.34
N LEU A 353 12.92 -7.07 -6.19
CA LEU A 353 13.59 -7.91 -5.18
C LEU A 353 13.25 -7.46 -3.76
N GLN A 354 13.05 -6.17 -3.52
CA GLN A 354 12.62 -5.66 -2.22
C GLN A 354 11.19 -6.10 -1.87
N ASP A 355 10.29 -6.19 -2.85
CA ASP A 355 8.94 -6.74 -2.63
C ASP A 355 8.97 -8.25 -2.33
N ASP A 356 9.83 -8.99 -3.03
CA ASP A 356 10.11 -10.38 -2.68
C ASP A 356 10.68 -10.49 -1.25
N ALA A 357 11.57 -9.58 -0.85
CA ALA A 357 12.13 -9.55 0.51
C ALA A 357 11.08 -9.29 1.58
N LYS A 358 10.08 -8.43 1.32
CA LYS A 358 8.95 -8.21 2.22
C LYS A 358 8.17 -9.52 2.46
N ASN A 359 7.76 -10.20 1.39
CA ASN A 359 7.08 -11.49 1.47
C ASN A 359 7.97 -12.55 2.16
N GLN A 360 9.25 -12.61 1.80
CA GLN A 360 10.18 -13.59 2.39
C GLN A 360 10.40 -13.36 3.88
N SER A 361 10.48 -12.09 4.32
CA SER A 361 10.54 -11.75 5.73
C SER A 361 9.34 -12.29 6.50
N SER A 362 8.14 -12.06 5.97
CA SER A 362 6.90 -12.61 6.52
C SER A 362 6.94 -14.14 6.62
N TRP A 363 7.30 -14.81 5.53
CA TRP A 363 7.39 -16.26 5.46
C TRP A 363 8.39 -16.84 6.46
N LEU A 364 9.61 -16.30 6.51
CA LEU A 364 10.67 -16.79 7.40
C LEU A 364 10.32 -16.55 8.87
N THR A 365 9.73 -15.39 9.20
CA THR A 365 9.37 -15.01 10.57
C THR A 365 8.16 -15.81 11.09
N TRP A 366 7.04 -15.79 10.34
CA TRP A 366 5.76 -16.33 10.81
C TRP A 366 5.46 -17.73 10.30
N GLY A 367 5.96 -18.09 9.13
CA GLY A 367 5.81 -19.43 8.57
C GLY A 367 6.87 -20.42 9.08
N GLN A 368 8.12 -19.97 9.27
CA GLN A 368 9.24 -20.80 9.66
C GLN A 368 9.74 -20.56 11.09
N GLY A 369 9.33 -19.48 11.74
CA GLY A 369 9.73 -19.15 13.11
C GLY A 369 11.20 -18.74 13.28
N LEU A 370 11.87 -18.24 12.21
CA LEU A 370 13.29 -17.92 12.27
C LEU A 370 13.56 -16.68 13.13
N ALA A 371 14.73 -16.67 13.75
CA ALA A 371 15.21 -15.50 14.51
C ALA A 371 15.53 -14.32 13.60
N GLN A 372 15.39 -13.08 14.13
CA GLN A 372 15.62 -11.85 13.37
C GLN A 372 16.98 -11.80 12.65
N PRO A 373 18.13 -12.16 13.28
CA PRO A 373 19.41 -12.11 12.59
C PRO A 373 19.51 -13.04 11.38
N GLU A 374 18.86 -14.21 11.45
CA GLU A 374 18.81 -15.17 10.33
C GLU A 374 17.96 -14.62 9.19
N VAL A 375 16.79 -14.05 9.50
CA VAL A 375 15.93 -13.39 8.50
C VAL A 375 16.71 -12.25 7.84
N ALA A 376 17.32 -11.34 8.60
CA ALA A 376 18.10 -10.23 8.06
C ALA A 376 19.20 -10.70 7.11
N ARG A 377 19.96 -11.73 7.51
CA ARG A 377 21.04 -12.32 6.69
C ARG A 377 20.51 -12.87 5.37
N VAL A 378 19.40 -13.60 5.38
CA VAL A 378 18.77 -14.13 4.16
C VAL A 378 18.31 -12.99 3.25
N LEU A 379 17.61 -11.97 3.80
CA LEU A 379 17.13 -10.84 3.02
C LEU A 379 18.30 -10.08 2.36
N ARG A 380 19.36 -9.83 3.10
CA ARG A 380 20.55 -9.14 2.60
C ARG A 380 21.23 -9.91 1.49
N ARG A 381 21.48 -11.21 1.70
CA ARG A 381 22.21 -12.07 0.75
C ARG A 381 21.39 -12.37 -0.50
N ASP A 382 20.15 -12.79 -0.34
CA ASP A 382 19.37 -13.37 -1.44
C ASP A 382 18.53 -12.32 -2.18
N PHE A 383 18.14 -11.24 -1.51
CA PHE A 383 17.25 -10.22 -2.10
C PHE A 383 17.97 -8.87 -2.32
N LEU A 384 19.26 -8.78 -2.03
CA LEU A 384 20.14 -7.63 -2.32
C LEU A 384 19.64 -6.30 -1.72
N VAL A 385 18.82 -6.35 -0.68
CA VAL A 385 18.36 -5.15 0.02
C VAL A 385 19.52 -4.52 0.83
N SER A 386 19.44 -3.24 1.15
CA SER A 386 20.44 -2.59 2.01
C SER A 386 20.45 -3.20 3.41
N GLU A 387 21.55 -3.03 4.16
CA GLU A 387 21.64 -3.51 5.55
C GLU A 387 20.51 -2.92 6.41
N GLU A 388 20.30 -1.60 6.32
CA GLU A 388 19.22 -0.92 7.02
C GLU A 388 17.85 -1.53 6.69
N ARG A 389 17.58 -1.79 5.41
CA ARG A 389 16.32 -2.38 4.97
C ARG A 389 16.16 -3.81 5.47
N ALA A 390 17.21 -4.61 5.47
CA ALA A 390 17.20 -5.96 6.01
C ALA A 390 16.85 -5.98 7.50
N GLN A 391 17.43 -5.06 8.28
CA GLN A 391 17.14 -4.89 9.71
C GLN A 391 15.68 -4.44 9.95
N LYS A 392 15.18 -3.47 9.19
CA LYS A 392 13.78 -3.02 9.29
C LYS A 392 12.79 -4.14 8.96
N LEU A 393 13.01 -4.85 7.85
CA LEU A 393 12.11 -5.91 7.39
C LEU A 393 12.14 -7.13 8.32
N SER A 394 13.28 -7.51 8.88
CA SER A 394 13.38 -8.64 9.81
C SER A 394 12.96 -8.30 11.24
N GLY A 395 12.99 -7.04 11.60
CA GLY A 395 12.69 -6.51 12.94
C GLY A 395 11.29 -5.91 13.03
N ALA A 396 11.23 -4.57 13.08
CA ALA A 396 10.02 -3.83 13.40
C ALA A 396 8.83 -4.14 12.48
N TRP A 397 9.06 -4.28 11.18
CA TRP A 397 7.97 -4.58 10.22
C TRP A 397 7.64 -6.07 10.16
N GLY A 398 8.66 -6.91 10.00
CA GLY A 398 8.46 -8.35 9.86
C GLY A 398 7.87 -9.01 11.09
N ARG A 399 8.19 -8.48 12.27
CA ARG A 399 7.69 -8.99 13.57
C ARG A 399 6.44 -8.31 14.08
N HIS A 400 5.98 -7.25 13.42
CA HIS A 400 4.70 -6.65 13.77
C HIS A 400 3.56 -7.65 13.53
N PRO A 401 2.69 -7.92 14.52
CA PRO A 401 1.70 -9.00 14.42
C PRO A 401 0.69 -8.84 13.30
N LEU A 402 0.39 -7.60 12.90
CA LEU A 402 -0.50 -7.30 11.79
C LEU A 402 0.27 -7.13 10.48
N LEU A 403 1.23 -6.19 10.40
CA LEU A 403 1.96 -5.90 9.17
C LEU A 403 2.75 -7.11 8.67
N GLY A 404 3.44 -7.80 9.58
CA GLY A 404 4.24 -8.98 9.24
C GLY A 404 3.43 -10.14 8.70
N ARG A 405 2.19 -10.35 9.20
CA ARG A 405 1.34 -11.47 8.79
C ARG A 405 0.40 -11.15 7.61
N MET A 406 0.00 -9.89 7.41
CA MET A 406 -1.02 -9.53 6.41
C MET A 406 -0.52 -8.58 5.32
N TYR A 407 0.34 -7.60 5.65
CA TYR A 407 0.71 -6.56 4.71
C TYR A 407 1.96 -6.88 3.89
N LEU A 408 3.01 -7.39 4.52
CA LEU A 408 4.24 -7.72 3.80
C LEU A 408 4.04 -8.76 2.68
N PRO A 409 3.22 -9.82 2.84
CA PRO A 409 2.91 -10.72 1.73
C PRO A 409 2.11 -10.08 0.60
N ALA A 410 1.32 -9.04 0.90
CA ALA A 410 0.44 -8.38 -0.05
C ALA A 410 1.20 -7.67 -1.18
N TYR A 411 2.39 -7.12 -0.89
CA TYR A 411 3.23 -6.45 -1.90
C TYR A 411 3.51 -7.35 -3.09
N ARG A 412 4.15 -8.49 -2.83
CA ARG A 412 4.49 -9.42 -3.91
C ARG A 412 3.25 -9.96 -4.62
N ALA A 413 2.21 -10.34 -3.88
CA ALA A 413 0.99 -10.87 -4.47
C ALA A 413 0.35 -9.87 -5.45
N GLY A 414 0.26 -8.60 -5.07
CA GLY A 414 -0.25 -7.54 -5.93
C GLY A 414 0.65 -7.28 -7.14
N THR A 415 1.97 -7.15 -6.91
CA THR A 415 2.95 -6.86 -7.97
C THR A 415 2.94 -7.92 -9.06
N GLU A 416 2.97 -9.20 -8.70
CA GLU A 416 2.97 -10.30 -9.66
C GLU A 416 1.66 -10.38 -10.43
N LEU A 417 0.51 -10.28 -9.75
CA LEU A 417 -0.78 -10.36 -10.43
C LEU A 417 -0.98 -9.20 -11.40
N VAL A 418 -0.65 -7.97 -11.01
CA VAL A 418 -0.78 -6.80 -11.90
C VAL A 418 0.14 -6.95 -13.11
N ALA A 419 1.38 -7.42 -12.93
CA ALA A 419 2.29 -7.70 -14.04
C ALA A 419 1.75 -8.78 -14.98
N GLU A 420 1.22 -9.89 -14.45
CA GLU A 420 0.61 -10.97 -15.22
C GLU A 420 -0.60 -10.49 -16.03
N LEU A 421 -1.52 -9.75 -15.40
CA LEU A 421 -2.69 -9.21 -16.09
C LEU A 421 -2.32 -8.24 -17.21
N ARG A 422 -1.26 -7.44 -17.03
CA ARG A 422 -0.74 -6.52 -18.05
C ARG A 422 -0.10 -7.25 -19.25
N ARG A 423 0.48 -8.43 -19.02
CA ARG A 423 0.96 -9.29 -20.12
C ARG A 423 -0.19 -10.00 -20.85
N LYS A 424 -1.19 -10.47 -20.10
CA LYS A 424 -2.30 -11.26 -20.61
C LYS A 424 -3.34 -10.45 -21.37
N TYR A 425 -3.62 -9.21 -20.95
CA TYR A 425 -4.71 -8.40 -21.47
C TYR A 425 -4.23 -7.09 -22.08
N PRO A 426 -4.88 -6.60 -23.16
CA PRO A 426 -4.55 -5.29 -23.73
C PRO A 426 -4.70 -4.16 -22.71
N ALA A 427 -3.80 -3.16 -22.77
CA ALA A 427 -3.80 -2.01 -21.87
C ALA A 427 -5.16 -1.28 -21.77
N LYS A 428 -5.88 -1.15 -22.90
CA LYS A 428 -7.23 -0.55 -22.96
C LYS A 428 -8.30 -1.30 -22.16
N LYS A 429 -8.05 -2.53 -21.76
CA LYS A 429 -8.95 -3.32 -20.88
C LYS A 429 -8.44 -3.33 -19.45
N VAL A 430 -7.15 -3.60 -19.23
CA VAL A 430 -6.61 -3.79 -17.89
C VAL A 430 -6.46 -2.48 -17.13
N LEU A 431 -5.98 -1.40 -17.74
CA LEU A 431 -5.74 -0.12 -17.03
C LEU A 431 -7.03 0.54 -16.52
N PRO A 432 -8.16 0.57 -17.28
CA PRO A 432 -9.42 1.03 -16.70
C PRO A 432 -9.90 0.22 -15.50
N ALA A 433 -9.68 -1.09 -15.48
CA ALA A 433 -10.05 -1.91 -14.34
C ALA A 433 -9.15 -1.62 -13.12
N LEU A 434 -7.84 -1.53 -13.32
CA LEU A 434 -6.86 -1.25 -12.28
C LEU A 434 -7.07 0.11 -11.61
N TYR A 435 -7.39 1.15 -12.36
CA TYR A 435 -7.64 2.50 -11.82
C TYR A 435 -9.09 2.73 -11.36
N GLY A 436 -9.85 1.66 -11.16
CA GLY A 436 -11.18 1.73 -10.57
C GLY A 436 -12.32 2.20 -11.48
N CYS A 437 -12.07 2.38 -12.79
CA CYS A 437 -13.07 2.86 -13.74
C CYS A 437 -14.29 1.94 -13.89
N ARG A 438 -14.21 0.70 -13.45
CA ARG A 438 -15.28 -0.30 -13.47
C ARG A 438 -15.83 -0.63 -12.08
N GLY A 439 -15.58 0.22 -11.11
CA GLY A 439 -15.95 0.07 -9.70
C GLY A 439 -14.83 -0.53 -8.86
N LEU A 440 -15.05 -0.60 -7.55
CA LEU A 440 -14.08 -1.18 -6.62
C LEU A 440 -13.88 -2.66 -6.92
N VAL A 441 -12.62 -3.04 -7.02
CA VAL A 441 -12.15 -4.41 -7.20
C VAL A 441 -10.98 -4.67 -6.27
N ASP A 442 -10.78 -5.92 -5.92
CA ASP A 442 -9.64 -6.36 -5.13
C ASP A 442 -8.79 -7.37 -5.90
N LEU A 443 -7.70 -7.81 -5.28
CA LEU A 443 -6.72 -8.70 -5.89
C LEU A 443 -7.35 -9.97 -6.50
N THR A 444 -8.41 -10.51 -5.89
CA THR A 444 -9.05 -11.75 -6.34
C THR A 444 -10.19 -11.55 -7.33
N THR A 445 -10.68 -10.32 -7.46
CA THR A 445 -11.85 -10.01 -8.32
C THR A 445 -11.49 -9.15 -9.54
N ILE A 446 -10.24 -8.66 -9.64
CA ILE A 446 -9.80 -7.75 -10.70
C ILE A 446 -9.96 -8.37 -12.10
N GLU A 447 -9.67 -9.66 -12.26
CA GLU A 447 -9.76 -10.30 -13.58
C GLU A 447 -11.19 -10.31 -14.11
N ALA A 448 -12.18 -10.50 -13.25
CA ALA A 448 -13.59 -10.40 -13.62
C ALA A 448 -14.02 -8.97 -14.00
N ALA A 449 -13.27 -7.95 -13.62
CA ALA A 449 -13.51 -6.56 -14.04
C ALA A 449 -12.87 -6.24 -15.41
N ILE A 450 -11.88 -7.02 -15.85
CA ILE A 450 -11.21 -6.87 -17.14
C ILE A 450 -12.06 -7.50 -18.26
N SER A 451 -12.74 -8.59 -17.96
CA SER A 451 -13.65 -9.29 -18.88
C SER A 451 -14.87 -8.45 -19.20
#